data_8bcef51592d68b83ab754b7d063834c5
#
_entry.id   8bcef51592d68b83ab754b7d063834c5
#
_cell.length_a   1.000
_cell.length_b   1.000
_cell.length_c   1.000
_cell.angle_alpha   90.00
_cell.angle_beta   90.00
_cell.angle_gamma   90.00
#
_symmetry.space_group_name_H-M   'P 1'
#
loop_
_entity.id
_entity.type
_entity.pdbx_description
1 polymer ?
#
loop_
_entity_poly.entity_id
_entity_poly.type
_entity_poly.pdbx_seq_one_letter_code
_entity_poly.pdbx_strand_id
1 'polypeptide(L)'
;VRAMLATLLQAHLAPGTPYLNTGHSGLNGAALAAIRQGTQGRIAVLIHDTIPLDHPEYQRPGTAGTFRRKLEAAGAHADLLICNSHFTETRVRAHLDAPPDILVAPLGVTPARPDPAALPPGLPPDRPFFVALGTIEPRKGHDLLLDTWAALARDRPADEMPGLVICGSRGWNNEAVFARLDALPDDGVIRECPGLSDGAVAALLQASCGLLFPSRAEGFGLPPLEAAMLGVPVVAAPLPVYEETLNDIRVYLVETESYLWRNIVDRLVTADRGNDEAGMTSGFDAMGWSDHFDVVCKNV
;
A
#
# COMPACT_ATOMS: atom_id res chain seq x y z
N VAL A 1 22.34 28.15 -1.86
CA VAL A 1 22.02 26.72 -1.98
C VAL A 1 21.77 26.34 -3.45
N ARG A 2 20.93 27.07 -4.21
CA ARG A 2 20.56 26.74 -5.60
C ARG A 2 21.77 26.73 -6.56
N ALA A 3 22.55 27.81 -6.59
CA ALA A 3 23.74 27.93 -7.44
C ALA A 3 24.78 26.84 -7.08
N MET A 4 24.95 26.56 -5.81
CA MET A 4 25.88 25.54 -5.33
C MET A 4 25.45 24.12 -5.78
N LEU A 5 24.18 23.77 -5.75
CA LEU A 5 23.70 22.47 -6.23
C LEU A 5 23.93 22.32 -7.73
N ALA A 6 23.57 23.31 -8.54
CA ALA A 6 23.80 23.28 -9.98
C ALA A 6 25.29 23.13 -10.33
N THR A 7 26.17 23.89 -9.66
CA THR A 7 27.62 23.81 -9.86
C THR A 7 28.18 22.44 -9.48
N LEU A 8 27.73 21.86 -8.36
CA LEU A 8 28.14 20.51 -7.95
C LEU A 8 27.70 19.44 -8.98
N LEU A 9 26.46 19.52 -9.45
CA LEU A 9 25.97 18.60 -10.47
C LEU A 9 26.78 18.71 -11.77
N GLN A 10 27.06 19.92 -12.24
CA GLN A 10 27.91 20.18 -13.43
C GLN A 10 29.33 19.63 -13.27
N ALA A 11 29.87 19.67 -12.05
CA ALA A 11 31.23 19.19 -11.80
C ALA A 11 31.34 17.65 -11.76
N HIS A 12 30.24 16.95 -11.48
CA HIS A 12 30.27 15.51 -11.22
C HIS A 12 29.42 14.66 -12.18
N LEU A 13 28.53 15.26 -12.96
CA LEU A 13 27.65 14.57 -13.89
C LEU A 13 27.90 15.03 -15.32
N ALA A 14 27.78 14.11 -16.27
CA ALA A 14 27.79 14.46 -17.68
C ALA A 14 26.56 15.30 -18.07
N PRO A 15 26.71 16.28 -18.98
CA PRO A 15 25.56 16.98 -19.55
C PRO A 15 24.57 15.96 -20.15
N GLY A 16 23.27 16.19 -19.93
CA GLY A 16 22.22 15.29 -20.39
C GLY A 16 21.90 14.15 -19.41
N THR A 17 22.61 14.05 -18.27
CA THR A 17 22.26 13.04 -17.24
C THR A 17 20.84 13.22 -16.75
N PRO A 18 19.93 12.22 -16.89
CA PRO A 18 18.56 12.33 -16.45
C PRO A 18 18.45 12.32 -14.91
N TYR A 19 17.41 12.94 -14.40
CA TYR A 19 17.06 12.91 -12.98
C TYR A 19 15.71 12.24 -12.77
N LEU A 20 15.68 11.22 -11.92
CA LEU A 20 14.45 10.54 -11.52
C LEU A 20 14.21 10.76 -10.01
N ASN A 21 13.05 11.35 -9.67
CA ASN A 21 12.59 11.48 -8.28
C ASN A 21 11.55 10.40 -7.99
N THR A 22 11.88 9.46 -7.11
CA THR A 22 11.01 8.31 -6.78
C THR A 22 10.31 8.43 -5.42
N GLY A 23 10.72 9.37 -4.56
CA GLY A 23 10.23 9.42 -3.17
C GLY A 23 9.73 10.79 -2.71
N HIS A 24 9.50 11.74 -3.62
CA HIS A 24 9.06 13.11 -3.33
C HIS A 24 9.98 13.91 -2.38
N SER A 25 11.18 13.40 -2.06
CA SER A 25 12.16 14.12 -1.27
C SER A 25 12.79 15.24 -2.10
N GLY A 26 12.92 16.44 -1.49
CA GLY A 26 13.46 17.59 -2.21
C GLY A 26 12.62 18.10 -3.39
N LEU A 27 11.40 17.61 -3.57
CA LEU A 27 10.50 17.96 -4.66
C LEU A 27 9.95 19.38 -4.46
N ASN A 28 10.64 20.35 -5.02
CA ASN A 28 10.25 21.76 -5.03
C ASN A 28 10.86 22.46 -6.25
N GLY A 29 10.24 23.55 -6.70
CA GLY A 29 10.66 24.25 -7.92
C GLY A 29 12.11 24.76 -7.89
N ALA A 30 12.61 25.14 -6.70
CA ALA A 30 14.00 25.61 -6.57
C ALA A 30 15.02 24.48 -6.80
N ALA A 31 14.76 23.29 -6.26
CA ALA A 31 15.62 22.13 -6.43
C ALA A 31 15.57 21.63 -7.88
N LEU A 32 14.36 21.46 -8.44
CA LEU A 32 14.18 20.99 -9.82
C LEU A 32 14.84 21.94 -10.85
N ALA A 33 14.70 23.26 -10.66
CA ALA A 33 15.39 24.23 -11.52
C ALA A 33 16.92 24.16 -11.41
N ALA A 34 17.47 23.91 -10.21
CA ALA A 34 18.91 23.73 -10.03
C ALA A 34 19.39 22.41 -10.65
N ILE A 35 18.61 21.35 -10.55
CA ILE A 35 18.88 20.05 -11.19
C ILE A 35 18.89 20.24 -12.72
N ARG A 36 17.87 20.88 -13.28
CA ARG A 36 17.80 21.20 -14.72
C ARG A 36 19.03 21.97 -15.20
N GLN A 37 19.44 22.99 -14.46
CA GLN A 37 20.63 23.79 -14.80
C GLN A 37 21.91 22.95 -14.67
N GLY A 38 21.98 22.08 -13.67
CA GLY A 38 23.18 21.30 -13.37
C GLY A 38 23.39 20.12 -14.31
N THR A 39 22.33 19.37 -14.63
CA THR A 39 22.42 18.15 -15.45
C THR A 39 22.14 18.39 -16.92
N GLN A 40 21.32 19.39 -17.25
CA GLN A 40 20.79 19.61 -18.61
C GLN A 40 20.03 18.38 -19.17
N GLY A 41 19.70 17.42 -18.31
CA GLY A 41 18.99 16.19 -18.63
C GLY A 41 17.48 16.28 -18.40
N ARG A 42 16.77 15.24 -18.79
CA ARG A 42 15.34 15.10 -18.50
C ARG A 42 15.09 14.98 -16.99
N ILE A 43 13.97 15.49 -16.55
CA ILE A 43 13.49 15.35 -15.18
C ILE A 43 12.23 14.52 -15.21
N ALA A 44 12.26 13.37 -14.57
CA ALA A 44 11.10 12.52 -14.35
C ALA A 44 10.76 12.45 -12.86
N VAL A 45 9.46 12.44 -12.54
CA VAL A 45 8.96 12.37 -11.17
C VAL A 45 7.90 11.27 -11.06
N LEU A 46 8.14 10.29 -10.18
CA LEU A 46 7.15 9.26 -9.86
C LEU A 46 6.16 9.81 -8.83
N ILE A 47 4.88 9.72 -9.16
CA ILE A 47 3.75 10.06 -8.27
C ILE A 47 3.10 8.75 -7.85
N HIS A 48 3.21 8.40 -6.57
CA HIS A 48 2.67 7.16 -6.01
C HIS A 48 1.16 7.19 -5.84
N ASP A 49 0.63 8.34 -5.44
CA ASP A 49 -0.79 8.62 -5.25
C ASP A 49 -1.02 10.13 -5.12
N THR A 50 -2.29 10.52 -5.05
CA THR A 50 -2.75 11.88 -4.73
C THR A 50 -3.63 11.90 -3.48
N ILE A 51 -3.59 10.83 -2.67
CA ILE A 51 -4.39 10.68 -1.46
C ILE A 51 -4.36 11.91 -0.55
N PRO A 52 -3.22 12.61 -0.34
CA PRO A 52 -3.22 13.81 0.47
C PRO A 52 -4.11 14.95 -0.05
N LEU A 53 -4.44 14.96 -1.34
CA LEU A 53 -5.33 15.95 -1.96
C LEU A 53 -6.76 15.44 -2.08
N ASP A 54 -6.92 14.16 -2.36
CA ASP A 54 -8.22 13.54 -2.58
C ASP A 54 -8.95 13.25 -1.26
N HIS A 55 -8.18 12.93 -0.22
CA HIS A 55 -8.65 12.53 1.11
C HIS A 55 -7.86 13.26 2.21
N PRO A 56 -7.96 14.60 2.27
CA PRO A 56 -7.24 15.40 3.26
C PRO A 56 -7.65 15.08 4.72
N GLU A 57 -8.85 14.52 4.89
CA GLU A 57 -9.38 14.07 6.19
C GLU A 57 -8.57 12.92 6.81
N TYR A 58 -7.88 12.11 6.01
CA TYR A 58 -6.99 11.05 6.50
C TYR A 58 -5.58 11.52 6.81
N GLN A 59 -5.27 12.79 6.53
CA GLN A 59 -3.92 13.32 6.61
C GLN A 59 -3.68 14.12 7.89
N ARG A 60 -2.41 14.23 8.28
CA ARG A 60 -2.00 15.20 9.31
C ARG A 60 -2.25 16.63 8.82
N PRO A 61 -2.58 17.57 9.71
CA PRO A 61 -2.71 18.98 9.34
C PRO A 61 -1.50 19.50 8.54
N GLY A 62 -1.77 20.21 7.43
CA GLY A 62 -0.74 20.78 6.56
C GLY A 62 -0.14 19.83 5.51
N THR A 63 -0.39 18.53 5.57
CA THR A 63 0.11 17.56 4.59
C THR A 63 -0.44 17.83 3.20
N ALA A 64 -1.75 18.05 3.05
CA ALA A 64 -2.39 18.35 1.77
C ALA A 64 -1.77 19.58 1.09
N GLY A 65 -1.58 20.69 1.82
CA GLY A 65 -0.96 21.90 1.27
C GLY A 65 0.51 21.70 0.89
N THR A 66 1.23 20.89 1.64
CA THR A 66 2.63 20.54 1.31
C THR A 66 2.70 19.66 0.07
N PHE A 67 1.83 18.68 -0.03
CA PHE A 67 1.77 17.79 -1.19
C PHE A 67 1.34 18.54 -2.45
N ARG A 68 0.36 19.46 -2.36
CA ARG A 68 -0.06 20.32 -3.48
C ARG A 68 1.13 21.08 -4.06
N ARG A 69 1.92 21.76 -3.22
CA ARG A 69 3.13 22.48 -3.70
C ARG A 69 4.16 21.56 -4.37
N LYS A 70 4.30 20.32 -3.91
CA LYS A 70 5.17 19.32 -4.54
C LYS A 70 4.65 18.92 -5.91
N LEU A 71 3.35 18.63 -6.02
CA LEU A 71 2.72 18.22 -7.28
C LEU A 71 2.75 19.35 -8.30
N GLU A 72 2.45 20.59 -7.90
CA GLU A 72 2.58 21.81 -8.74
C GLU A 72 4.02 22.02 -9.22
N ALA A 73 5.01 21.82 -8.33
CA ALA A 73 6.42 21.91 -8.70
C ALA A 73 6.82 20.82 -9.70
N ALA A 74 6.34 19.60 -9.53
CA ALA A 74 6.56 18.53 -10.50
C ALA A 74 5.90 18.87 -11.84
N GLY A 75 4.64 19.29 -11.84
CA GLY A 75 3.93 19.73 -13.06
C GLY A 75 4.61 20.85 -13.83
N ALA A 76 5.23 21.82 -13.12
CA ALA A 76 5.87 22.97 -13.73
C ALA A 76 7.32 22.73 -14.21
N HIS A 77 8.01 21.73 -13.67
CA HIS A 77 9.46 21.57 -13.90
C HIS A 77 9.88 20.19 -14.43
N ALA A 78 9.06 19.15 -14.28
CA ALA A 78 9.34 17.84 -14.86
C ALA A 78 9.03 17.81 -16.36
N ASP A 79 9.73 16.95 -17.10
CA ASP A 79 9.42 16.63 -18.50
C ASP A 79 8.48 15.43 -18.57
N LEU A 80 8.44 14.61 -17.50
CA LEU A 80 7.66 13.40 -17.43
C LEU A 80 7.18 13.18 -15.99
N LEU A 81 5.88 12.94 -15.82
CA LEU A 81 5.35 12.32 -14.61
C LEU A 81 5.18 10.83 -14.84
N ILE A 82 5.54 10.03 -13.86
CA ILE A 82 5.34 8.59 -13.89
C ILE A 82 4.27 8.29 -12.86
N CYS A 83 3.20 7.59 -13.25
CA CYS A 83 2.15 7.13 -12.35
C CYS A 83 2.18 5.60 -12.29
N ASN A 84 1.95 5.04 -11.12
CA ASN A 84 1.95 3.60 -10.92
C ASN A 84 0.65 2.91 -11.38
N SER A 85 -0.38 3.69 -11.73
CA SER A 85 -1.69 3.20 -12.18
C SER A 85 -2.40 4.24 -13.05
N HIS A 86 -3.32 3.82 -13.91
CA HIS A 86 -4.22 4.73 -14.64
C HIS A 86 -5.14 5.50 -13.69
N PHE A 87 -5.50 4.87 -12.57
CA PHE A 87 -6.22 5.59 -11.51
C PHE A 87 -5.40 6.78 -11.00
N THR A 88 -4.13 6.58 -10.64
CA THR A 88 -3.23 7.67 -10.20
C THR A 88 -3.04 8.72 -11.31
N GLU A 89 -2.87 8.31 -12.57
CA GLU A 89 -2.82 9.24 -13.71
C GLU A 89 -4.06 10.14 -13.76
N THR A 90 -5.24 9.54 -13.68
CA THR A 90 -6.52 10.27 -13.71
C THR A 90 -6.60 11.29 -12.58
N ARG A 91 -6.15 10.93 -11.38
CA ARG A 91 -6.14 11.82 -10.22
C ARG A 91 -5.12 12.95 -10.37
N VAL A 92 -3.92 12.66 -10.88
CA VAL A 92 -2.90 13.70 -11.18
C VAL A 92 -3.44 14.70 -12.18
N ARG A 93 -4.08 14.25 -13.28
CA ARG A 93 -4.72 15.14 -14.26
C ARG A 93 -5.84 16.00 -13.67
N ALA A 94 -6.55 15.51 -12.67
CA ALA A 94 -7.58 16.29 -11.98
C ALA A 94 -7.00 17.41 -11.09
N HIS A 95 -5.73 17.32 -10.70
CA HIS A 95 -5.07 18.29 -9.83
C HIS A 95 -4.10 19.24 -10.55
N LEU A 96 -3.79 19.00 -11.83
CA LEU A 96 -2.91 19.82 -12.66
C LEU A 96 -3.64 20.24 -13.94
N ASP A 97 -3.79 21.54 -14.17
CA ASP A 97 -4.47 22.07 -15.38
C ASP A 97 -3.74 21.70 -16.69
N ALA A 98 -2.40 21.68 -16.64
CA ALA A 98 -1.56 21.37 -17.80
C ALA A 98 -0.35 20.52 -17.35
N PRO A 99 -0.57 19.22 -17.05
CA PRO A 99 0.54 18.34 -16.68
C PRO A 99 1.47 18.12 -17.89
N PRO A 100 2.76 17.87 -17.65
CA PRO A 100 3.66 17.37 -18.69
C PRO A 100 3.20 15.97 -19.17
N ASP A 101 3.97 15.34 -20.05
CA ASP A 101 3.71 13.95 -20.43
C ASP A 101 3.59 13.06 -19.20
N ILE A 102 2.62 12.14 -19.21
CA ILE A 102 2.42 11.16 -18.14
C ILE A 102 2.62 9.76 -18.71
N LEU A 103 3.49 9.00 -18.05
CA LEU A 103 3.73 7.58 -18.30
C LEU A 103 3.06 6.78 -17.19
N VAL A 104 2.23 5.82 -17.54
CA VAL A 104 1.76 4.82 -16.59
C VAL A 104 2.73 3.64 -16.63
N ALA A 105 3.36 3.37 -15.48
CA ALA A 105 4.28 2.27 -15.28
C ALA A 105 3.92 1.58 -13.95
N PRO A 106 3.12 0.49 -14.00
CA PRO A 106 2.76 -0.26 -12.80
C PRO A 106 4.00 -0.73 -12.04
N LEU A 107 3.91 -0.74 -10.71
CA LEU A 107 5.04 -1.17 -9.88
C LEU A 107 5.31 -2.66 -10.05
N GLY A 108 6.57 -3.04 -10.02
CA GLY A 108 6.95 -4.44 -9.90
C GLY A 108 6.53 -5.00 -8.54
N VAL A 109 6.09 -6.24 -8.51
CA VAL A 109 5.72 -6.94 -7.28
C VAL A 109 6.63 -8.15 -7.11
N THR A 110 7.23 -8.28 -5.95
CA THR A 110 8.02 -9.47 -5.58
C THR A 110 7.77 -9.73 -4.10
N PRO A 111 6.90 -10.67 -3.76
CA PRO A 111 6.65 -11.00 -2.37
C PRO A 111 7.93 -11.50 -1.70
N ALA A 112 8.11 -11.15 -0.45
CA ALA A 112 9.23 -11.65 0.32
C ALA A 112 9.14 -13.18 0.47
N ARG A 113 10.31 -13.83 0.54
CA ARG A 113 10.35 -15.27 0.87
C ARG A 113 9.90 -15.45 2.32
N PRO A 114 8.91 -16.32 2.57
CA PRO A 114 8.46 -16.61 3.92
C PRO A 114 9.59 -17.12 4.82
N ASP A 115 9.71 -16.51 6.01
CA ASP A 115 10.69 -16.91 7.03
C ASP A 115 9.97 -17.16 8.38
N PRO A 116 9.51 -18.38 8.63
CA PRO A 116 8.88 -18.75 9.90
C PRO A 116 9.82 -18.60 11.12
N ALA A 117 11.13 -18.67 10.92
CA ALA A 117 12.10 -18.54 12.01
C ALA A 117 12.23 -17.09 12.51
N ALA A 118 11.82 -16.11 11.71
CA ALA A 118 11.79 -14.70 12.08
C ALA A 118 10.53 -14.30 12.88
N LEU A 119 9.59 -15.23 13.10
CA LEU A 119 8.39 -14.96 13.88
C LEU A 119 8.72 -14.87 15.38
N PRO A 120 8.20 -13.84 16.06
CA PRO A 120 8.32 -13.77 17.51
C PRO A 120 7.54 -14.89 18.22
N PRO A 121 7.91 -15.24 19.47
CA PRO A 121 7.20 -16.24 20.25
C PRO A 121 5.68 -15.97 20.31
N GLY A 122 4.89 -17.05 20.18
CA GLY A 122 3.43 -16.98 20.18
C GLY A 122 2.81 -16.58 18.84
N LEU A 123 3.62 -16.51 17.78
CA LEU A 123 3.14 -16.40 16.40
C LEU A 123 3.64 -17.59 15.56
N PRO A 124 2.82 -18.10 14.62
CA PRO A 124 1.42 -17.72 14.41
C PRO A 124 0.53 -18.15 15.59
N PRO A 125 -0.71 -17.59 15.73
CA PRO A 125 -1.65 -18.03 16.76
C PRO A 125 -2.05 -19.51 16.58
N ASP A 126 -2.30 -20.23 17.70
CA ASP A 126 -2.79 -21.62 17.71
C ASP A 126 -4.30 -21.72 17.40
N ARG A 127 -4.81 -20.85 16.54
CA ARG A 127 -6.21 -20.79 16.08
C ARG A 127 -6.26 -20.31 14.64
N PRO A 128 -7.33 -20.55 13.87
CA PRO A 128 -7.53 -19.87 12.59
C PRO A 128 -7.39 -18.36 12.76
N PHE A 129 -6.66 -17.71 11.89
CA PHE A 129 -6.41 -16.26 12.04
C PHE A 129 -6.30 -15.55 10.68
N PHE A 130 -6.49 -14.24 10.72
CA PHE A 130 -6.34 -13.34 9.59
C PHE A 130 -5.21 -12.34 9.86
N VAL A 131 -4.67 -11.80 8.78
CA VAL A 131 -3.66 -10.74 8.83
C VAL A 131 -4.26 -9.44 8.31
N ALA A 132 -4.03 -8.33 9.00
CA ALA A 132 -4.20 -6.98 8.48
C ALA A 132 -2.82 -6.33 8.36
N LEU A 133 -2.50 -5.70 7.20
CA LEU A 133 -1.17 -5.20 6.92
C LEU A 133 -1.19 -3.70 6.61
N GLY A 134 -0.36 -2.94 7.31
CA GLY A 134 -0.14 -1.50 7.09
C GLY A 134 -0.21 -0.66 8.36
N THR A 135 0.24 0.57 8.26
CA THR A 135 0.18 1.55 9.34
C THR A 135 -1.25 1.70 9.87
N ILE A 136 -1.43 1.72 11.19
CA ILE A 136 -2.75 1.92 11.81
C ILE A 136 -3.10 3.41 11.72
N GLU A 137 -3.68 3.79 10.58
CA GLU A 137 -4.11 5.15 10.24
C GLU A 137 -5.55 5.14 9.70
N PRO A 138 -6.27 6.29 9.66
CA PRO A 138 -7.70 6.30 9.33
C PRO A 138 -8.06 5.65 8.00
N ARG A 139 -7.27 5.86 6.95
CA ARG A 139 -7.55 5.30 5.62
C ARG A 139 -7.43 3.78 5.55
N LYS A 140 -6.72 3.14 6.48
CA LYS A 140 -6.52 1.68 6.48
C LYS A 140 -7.68 0.88 7.07
N GLY A 141 -8.69 1.56 7.65
CA GLY A 141 -9.97 0.93 8.00
C GLY A 141 -9.92 -0.07 9.16
N HIS A 142 -8.95 0.04 10.08
CA HIS A 142 -8.85 -0.88 11.23
C HIS A 142 -10.07 -0.83 12.15
N ASP A 143 -10.80 0.29 12.19
CA ASP A 143 -12.08 0.43 12.90
C ASP A 143 -13.11 -0.60 12.41
N LEU A 144 -13.22 -0.82 11.09
CA LEU A 144 -14.09 -1.84 10.51
C LEU A 144 -13.72 -3.26 10.96
N LEU A 145 -12.43 -3.57 11.05
CA LEU A 145 -11.97 -4.88 11.54
C LEU A 145 -12.33 -5.06 13.01
N LEU A 146 -12.13 -4.04 13.84
CA LEU A 146 -12.52 -4.09 15.26
C LEU A 146 -14.04 -4.24 15.42
N ASP A 147 -14.85 -3.58 14.57
CA ASP A 147 -16.31 -3.76 14.57
C ASP A 147 -16.70 -5.17 14.15
N THR A 148 -16.01 -5.74 13.15
CA THR A 148 -16.20 -7.11 12.69
C THR A 148 -15.92 -8.11 13.81
N TRP A 149 -14.79 -7.99 14.51
CA TRP A 149 -14.44 -8.86 15.64
C TRP A 149 -15.39 -8.69 16.83
N ALA A 150 -15.82 -7.46 17.13
CA ALA A 150 -16.84 -7.20 18.14
C ALA A 150 -18.20 -7.85 17.75
N ALA A 151 -18.55 -7.88 16.47
CA ALA A 151 -19.76 -8.57 16.01
C ALA A 151 -19.64 -10.10 16.10
N LEU A 152 -18.49 -10.66 15.77
CA LEU A 152 -18.21 -12.10 15.93
C LEU A 152 -18.31 -12.54 17.40
N ALA A 153 -17.75 -11.77 18.31
CA ALA A 153 -17.73 -12.08 19.74
C ALA A 153 -19.11 -12.07 20.42
N ARG A 154 -20.15 -11.52 19.77
CA ARG A 154 -21.53 -11.60 20.29
C ARG A 154 -22.14 -13.00 20.15
N ASP A 155 -21.73 -13.74 19.13
CA ASP A 155 -22.38 -14.99 18.73
C ASP A 155 -21.43 -16.19 18.83
N ARG A 156 -20.17 -15.98 19.19
CA ARG A 156 -19.16 -17.03 19.30
C ARG A 156 -18.53 -17.08 20.69
N PRO A 157 -18.31 -18.27 21.25
CA PRO A 157 -17.50 -18.42 22.44
C PRO A 157 -16.03 -18.04 22.14
N ALA A 158 -15.29 -17.65 23.17
CA ALA A 158 -13.93 -17.10 23.03
C ALA A 158 -12.92 -18.09 22.42
N ASP A 159 -13.11 -19.37 22.62
CA ASP A 159 -12.28 -20.47 22.08
C ASP A 159 -12.52 -20.74 20.58
N GLU A 160 -13.69 -20.35 20.06
CA GLU A 160 -14.03 -20.45 18.63
C GLU A 160 -13.75 -19.16 17.84
N MET A 161 -13.28 -18.10 18.51
CA MET A 161 -12.96 -16.82 17.85
C MET A 161 -11.74 -16.95 16.96
N PRO A 162 -11.80 -16.53 15.66
CA PRO A 162 -10.59 -16.40 14.84
C PRO A 162 -9.68 -15.30 15.37
N GLY A 163 -8.37 -15.48 15.21
CA GLY A 163 -7.38 -14.46 15.52
C GLY A 163 -7.35 -13.35 14.48
N LEU A 164 -6.92 -12.15 14.88
CA LEU A 164 -6.54 -11.05 13.99
C LEU A 164 -5.14 -10.57 14.36
N VAL A 165 -4.20 -10.68 13.42
CA VAL A 165 -2.84 -10.16 13.59
C VAL A 165 -2.70 -8.88 12.77
N ILE A 166 -2.50 -7.76 13.43
CA ILE A 166 -2.33 -6.45 12.80
C ILE A 166 -0.83 -6.17 12.65
N CYS A 167 -0.30 -6.35 11.45
CA CYS A 167 1.11 -6.11 11.12
C CYS A 167 1.31 -4.66 10.68
N GLY A 168 1.63 -3.79 11.64
CA GLY A 168 1.86 -2.38 11.38
C GLY A 168 2.04 -1.57 12.67
N SER A 169 2.67 -0.42 12.54
CA SER A 169 2.84 0.50 13.65
C SER A 169 1.67 1.48 13.73
N ARG A 170 1.38 1.97 14.94
CA ARG A 170 0.43 3.06 15.14
C ARG A 170 0.89 4.33 14.42
N GLY A 171 0.02 4.91 13.62
CA GLY A 171 0.29 6.06 12.77
C GLY A 171 -0.18 7.39 13.38
N TRP A 172 -1.18 7.99 12.76
CA TRP A 172 -1.69 9.32 13.14
C TRP A 172 -3.21 9.38 13.02
N ASN A 173 -3.83 10.38 13.70
CA ASN A 173 -5.25 10.72 13.62
C ASN A 173 -6.19 9.51 13.82
N ASN A 174 -5.81 8.54 14.65
CA ASN A 174 -6.55 7.29 14.83
C ASN A 174 -6.71 6.93 16.31
N GLU A 175 -6.80 7.93 17.16
CA GLU A 175 -6.84 7.81 18.61
C GLU A 175 -8.00 6.94 19.11
N ALA A 176 -9.16 7.00 18.40
CA ALA A 176 -10.30 6.16 18.72
C ALA A 176 -10.01 4.66 18.50
N VAL A 177 -9.28 4.32 17.44
CA VAL A 177 -8.83 2.94 17.18
C VAL A 177 -7.77 2.53 18.20
N PHE A 178 -6.82 3.41 18.53
CA PHE A 178 -5.81 3.13 19.54
C PHE A 178 -6.42 2.86 20.91
N ALA A 179 -7.40 3.68 21.35
CA ALA A 179 -8.11 3.45 22.60
C ALA A 179 -8.84 2.11 22.63
N ARG A 180 -9.43 1.69 21.51
CA ARG A 180 -10.07 0.38 21.39
C ARG A 180 -9.06 -0.75 21.49
N LEU A 181 -7.91 -0.64 20.82
CA LEU A 181 -6.82 -1.63 20.88
C LEU A 181 -6.27 -1.74 22.31
N ASP A 182 -6.08 -0.60 22.99
CA ASP A 182 -5.60 -0.57 24.39
C ASP A 182 -6.60 -1.18 25.39
N ALA A 183 -7.89 -1.21 25.05
CA ALA A 183 -8.96 -1.77 25.89
C ALA A 183 -9.24 -3.25 25.61
N LEU A 184 -8.56 -3.87 24.65
CA LEU A 184 -8.75 -5.29 24.35
C LEU A 184 -8.25 -6.17 25.49
N PRO A 185 -8.92 -7.31 25.76
CA PRO A 185 -8.40 -8.30 26.69
C PRO A 185 -7.08 -8.91 26.19
N ASP A 186 -6.21 -9.27 27.10
CA ASP A 186 -4.96 -9.98 26.79
C ASP A 186 -5.21 -11.49 26.58
N ASP A 187 -6.14 -11.81 25.68
CA ASP A 187 -6.55 -13.18 25.33
C ASP A 187 -5.91 -13.67 24.01
N GLY A 188 -5.15 -12.81 23.34
CA GLY A 188 -4.46 -13.09 22.10
C GLY A 188 -5.36 -13.24 20.87
N VAL A 189 -6.65 -12.88 20.95
CA VAL A 189 -7.56 -12.90 19.78
C VAL A 189 -7.18 -11.82 18.79
N ILE A 190 -6.93 -10.60 19.25
CA ILE A 190 -6.42 -9.51 18.41
C ILE A 190 -5.03 -9.12 18.91
N ARG A 191 -4.05 -9.09 18.01
CA ARG A 191 -2.65 -8.77 18.35
C ARG A 191 -2.08 -7.71 17.43
N GLU A 192 -1.48 -6.67 18.00
CA GLU A 192 -0.64 -5.71 17.27
C GLU A 192 0.79 -6.25 17.18
N CYS A 193 1.33 -6.34 15.97
CA CYS A 193 2.68 -6.84 15.69
C CYS A 193 3.45 -5.83 14.84
N PRO A 194 3.92 -4.71 15.44
CA PRO A 194 4.72 -3.73 14.73
C PRO A 194 6.13 -4.25 14.47
N GLY A 195 6.74 -3.79 13.38
CA GLY A 195 8.18 -3.98 13.12
C GLY A 195 8.60 -5.39 12.72
N LEU A 196 7.69 -6.25 12.30
CA LEU A 196 8.03 -7.53 11.71
C LEU A 196 8.83 -7.34 10.41
N SER A 197 9.78 -8.26 10.16
CA SER A 197 10.45 -8.32 8.86
C SER A 197 9.50 -8.77 7.75
N ASP A 198 9.81 -8.42 6.51
CA ASP A 198 8.99 -8.83 5.36
C ASP A 198 8.87 -10.36 5.26
N GLY A 199 9.93 -11.10 5.59
CA GLY A 199 9.91 -12.57 5.63
C GLY A 199 8.98 -13.11 6.72
N ALA A 200 8.94 -12.48 7.90
CA ALA A 200 8.01 -12.84 8.97
C ALA A 200 6.55 -12.54 8.58
N VAL A 201 6.30 -11.38 7.94
CA VAL A 201 4.97 -11.03 7.41
C VAL A 201 4.52 -12.03 6.36
N ALA A 202 5.40 -12.40 5.43
CA ALA A 202 5.09 -13.40 4.40
C ALA A 202 4.78 -14.78 5.03
N ALA A 203 5.51 -15.19 6.07
CA ALA A 203 5.24 -16.42 6.80
C ALA A 203 3.88 -16.39 7.52
N LEU A 204 3.52 -15.25 8.16
CA LEU A 204 2.19 -15.08 8.75
C LEU A 204 1.09 -15.13 7.69
N LEU A 205 1.26 -14.45 6.57
CA LEU A 205 0.30 -14.47 5.48
C LEU A 205 0.04 -15.90 5.01
N GLN A 206 1.09 -16.68 4.72
CA GLN A 206 0.93 -18.08 4.28
C GLN A 206 0.23 -18.96 5.32
N ALA A 207 0.44 -18.71 6.61
CA ALA A 207 -0.22 -19.46 7.68
C ALA A 207 -1.65 -18.99 7.95
N SER A 208 -2.06 -17.79 7.49
CA SER A 208 -3.33 -17.15 7.80
C SER A 208 -4.49 -17.68 6.94
N CYS A 209 -5.73 -17.48 7.38
CA CYS A 209 -6.93 -17.72 6.58
C CYS A 209 -7.12 -16.70 5.45
N GLY A 210 -6.44 -15.56 5.53
CA GLY A 210 -6.48 -14.51 4.52
C GLY A 210 -5.92 -13.18 4.99
N LEU A 211 -5.63 -12.30 4.01
CA LEU A 211 -5.36 -10.89 4.22
C LEU A 211 -6.69 -10.14 4.27
N LEU A 212 -6.89 -9.33 5.33
CA LEU A 212 -7.99 -8.37 5.42
C LEU A 212 -7.44 -6.96 5.16
N PHE A 213 -7.92 -6.33 4.09
CA PHE A 213 -7.40 -5.05 3.62
C PHE A 213 -8.53 -4.02 3.39
N PRO A 214 -9.14 -3.49 4.47
CA PRO A 214 -10.29 -2.59 4.41
C PRO A 214 -9.91 -1.14 4.10
N SER A 215 -8.85 -0.94 3.32
CA SER A 215 -8.37 0.41 2.98
C SER A 215 -9.44 1.22 2.25
N ARG A 216 -9.59 2.49 2.60
CA ARG A 216 -10.53 3.46 2.02
C ARG A 216 -9.92 4.24 0.85
N ALA A 217 -8.60 4.21 0.72
CA ALA A 217 -7.87 4.84 -0.38
C ALA A 217 -6.50 4.17 -0.55
N GLU A 218 -6.12 3.89 -1.80
CA GLU A 218 -4.81 3.36 -2.20
C GLU A 218 -4.38 3.93 -3.54
N GLY A 219 -3.07 4.04 -3.74
CA GLY A 219 -2.51 4.42 -5.04
C GLY A 219 -2.21 3.22 -5.94
N PHE A 220 -1.96 2.03 -5.34
CA PHE A 220 -1.65 0.80 -6.09
C PHE A 220 -2.14 -0.48 -5.39
N GLY A 221 -1.82 -0.65 -4.12
CA GLY A 221 -2.26 -1.83 -3.36
C GLY A 221 -1.25 -2.98 -3.38
N LEU A 222 0.03 -2.73 -3.09
CA LEU A 222 1.05 -3.78 -3.02
C LEU A 222 0.71 -4.94 -2.07
N PRO A 223 0.22 -4.72 -0.81
CA PRO A 223 -0.05 -5.82 0.09
C PRO A 223 -1.09 -6.84 -0.41
N PRO A 224 -2.22 -6.45 -1.01
CA PRO A 224 -3.12 -7.37 -1.68
C PRO A 224 -2.45 -8.20 -2.79
N LEU A 225 -1.60 -7.59 -3.61
CA LEU A 225 -0.87 -8.28 -4.68
C LEU A 225 0.13 -9.29 -4.12
N GLU A 226 0.92 -8.88 -3.13
CA GLU A 226 1.90 -9.75 -2.46
C GLU A 226 1.23 -10.96 -1.80
N ALA A 227 0.09 -10.75 -1.11
CA ALA A 227 -0.68 -11.83 -0.50
C ALA A 227 -1.23 -12.80 -1.55
N ALA A 228 -1.79 -12.29 -2.64
CA ALA A 228 -2.30 -13.11 -3.74
C ALA A 228 -1.20 -13.93 -4.41
N MET A 229 -0.01 -13.37 -4.63
CA MET A 229 1.15 -14.09 -5.16
C MET A 229 1.67 -15.18 -4.20
N LEU A 230 1.42 -15.05 -2.90
CA LEU A 230 1.69 -16.09 -1.89
C LEU A 230 0.58 -17.15 -1.81
N GLY A 231 -0.45 -17.08 -2.65
CA GLY A 231 -1.59 -18.00 -2.63
C GLY A 231 -2.58 -17.72 -1.48
N VAL A 232 -2.53 -16.55 -0.87
CA VAL A 232 -3.33 -16.20 0.30
C VAL A 232 -4.62 -15.50 -0.15
N PRO A 233 -5.81 -15.93 0.35
CA PRO A 233 -7.06 -15.24 0.09
C PRO A 233 -7.00 -13.78 0.50
N VAL A 234 -7.49 -12.89 -0.36
CA VAL A 234 -7.54 -11.45 -0.10
C VAL A 234 -8.98 -10.98 0.02
N VAL A 235 -9.27 -10.26 1.10
CA VAL A 235 -10.53 -9.54 1.30
C VAL A 235 -10.21 -8.05 1.34
N ALA A 236 -10.74 -7.29 0.40
CA ALA A 236 -10.45 -5.86 0.27
C ALA A 236 -11.72 -5.04 0.07
N ALA A 237 -11.69 -3.76 0.44
CA ALA A 237 -12.74 -2.82 0.06
C ALA A 237 -12.70 -2.56 -1.46
N PRO A 238 -13.85 -2.28 -2.13
CA PRO A 238 -13.88 -2.06 -3.57
C PRO A 238 -13.34 -0.66 -3.92
N LEU A 239 -12.04 -0.58 -4.18
CA LEU A 239 -11.40 0.64 -4.62
C LEU A 239 -11.21 0.65 -6.14
N PRO A 240 -11.38 1.81 -6.83
CA PRO A 240 -11.22 1.90 -8.28
C PRO A 240 -9.87 1.41 -8.79
N VAL A 241 -8.78 1.62 -8.05
CA VAL A 241 -7.45 1.13 -8.43
C VAL A 241 -7.38 -0.39 -8.51
N TYR A 242 -8.23 -1.11 -7.81
CA TYR A 242 -8.25 -2.58 -7.82
C TYR A 242 -8.87 -3.17 -9.08
N GLU A 243 -9.63 -2.39 -9.85
CA GLU A 243 -10.10 -2.80 -11.18
C GLU A 243 -8.94 -3.04 -12.15
N GLU A 244 -7.81 -2.36 -11.96
CA GLU A 244 -6.61 -2.56 -12.78
C GLU A 244 -5.53 -3.41 -12.11
N THR A 245 -5.39 -3.33 -10.78
CA THR A 245 -4.29 -4.01 -10.09
C THR A 245 -4.64 -5.41 -9.60
N LEU A 246 -5.93 -5.71 -9.38
CA LEU A 246 -6.40 -6.99 -8.84
C LEU A 246 -7.37 -7.74 -9.76
N ASN A 247 -7.59 -7.26 -10.99
CA ASN A 247 -8.64 -7.77 -11.89
C ASN A 247 -8.47 -9.25 -12.24
N ASP A 248 -7.24 -9.74 -12.36
CA ASP A 248 -6.93 -11.12 -12.72
C ASP A 248 -6.74 -12.03 -11.49
N ILE A 249 -7.05 -11.53 -10.30
CA ILE A 249 -6.85 -12.23 -9.03
C ILE A 249 -8.19 -12.51 -8.37
N ARG A 250 -8.35 -13.69 -7.78
CA ARG A 250 -9.50 -13.97 -6.92
C ARG A 250 -9.43 -13.20 -5.61
N VAL A 251 -10.00 -12.01 -5.61
CA VAL A 251 -10.14 -11.14 -4.45
C VAL A 251 -11.61 -11.03 -4.08
N TYR A 252 -11.93 -11.12 -2.79
CA TYR A 252 -13.25 -10.79 -2.28
C TYR A 252 -13.32 -9.28 -2.10
N LEU A 253 -13.93 -8.57 -3.06
CA LEU A 253 -14.24 -7.15 -2.91
C LEU A 253 -15.53 -7.01 -2.11
N VAL A 254 -15.43 -6.41 -0.94
CA VAL A 254 -16.51 -6.35 0.06
C VAL A 254 -16.73 -4.92 0.50
N GLU A 255 -17.98 -4.45 0.39
CA GLU A 255 -18.36 -3.13 0.90
C GLU A 255 -18.04 -2.97 2.39
N THR A 256 -17.89 -1.73 2.86
CA THR A 256 -17.33 -1.41 4.18
C THR A 256 -18.32 -1.56 5.34
N GLU A 257 -19.25 -2.52 5.25
CA GLU A 257 -20.16 -2.87 6.35
C GLU A 257 -19.64 -4.10 7.11
N SER A 258 -19.54 -3.99 8.42
CA SER A 258 -18.96 -5.03 9.29
C SER A 258 -19.66 -6.40 9.19
N TYR A 259 -20.96 -6.44 8.89
CA TYR A 259 -21.68 -7.70 8.73
C TYR A 259 -21.27 -8.48 7.46
N LEU A 260 -20.90 -7.78 6.37
CA LEU A 260 -20.40 -8.41 5.15
C LEU A 260 -19.01 -9.00 5.40
N TRP A 261 -18.14 -8.26 6.06
CA TRP A 261 -16.80 -8.71 6.45
C TRP A 261 -16.87 -9.92 7.39
N ARG A 262 -17.79 -9.89 8.36
CA ARG A 262 -18.06 -11.03 9.22
C ARG A 262 -18.41 -12.29 8.41
N ASN A 263 -19.35 -12.20 7.46
CA ASN A 263 -19.77 -13.33 6.64
C ASN A 263 -18.61 -13.94 5.83
N ILE A 264 -17.71 -13.11 5.31
CA ILE A 264 -16.52 -13.58 4.59
C ILE A 264 -15.52 -14.22 5.56
N VAL A 265 -15.28 -13.63 6.73
CA VAL A 265 -14.43 -14.22 7.78
C VAL A 265 -14.97 -15.60 8.17
N ASP A 266 -16.27 -15.73 8.43
CA ASP A 266 -16.92 -17.00 8.77
C ASP A 266 -16.71 -18.06 7.68
N ARG A 267 -16.87 -17.67 6.42
CA ARG A 267 -16.67 -18.54 5.26
C ARG A 267 -15.21 -19.01 5.15
N LEU A 268 -14.25 -18.08 5.29
CA LEU A 268 -12.83 -18.42 5.12
C LEU A 268 -12.26 -19.23 6.29
N VAL A 269 -12.79 -19.08 7.51
CA VAL A 269 -12.42 -19.93 8.66
C VAL A 269 -12.82 -21.40 8.43
N THR A 270 -13.98 -21.64 7.77
CA THR A 270 -14.52 -22.97 7.55
C THR A 270 -14.12 -23.61 6.21
N ALA A 271 -13.49 -22.82 5.32
CA ALA A 271 -13.04 -23.32 4.02
C ALA A 271 -11.93 -24.37 4.17
N ASP A 272 -12.12 -25.50 3.47
CA ASP A 272 -11.08 -26.53 3.37
C ASP A 272 -10.01 -26.04 2.38
N ARG A 273 -8.84 -25.69 2.90
CA ARG A 273 -7.71 -25.17 2.11
C ARG A 273 -7.24 -26.13 1.00
N GLY A 274 -7.52 -27.43 1.12
CA GLY A 274 -7.08 -28.43 0.15
C GLY A 274 -7.85 -28.43 -1.17
N ASN A 275 -9.07 -27.91 -1.21
CA ASN A 275 -9.92 -27.95 -2.41
C ASN A 275 -9.97 -26.63 -3.19
N ASP A 276 -9.64 -25.49 -2.57
CA ASP A 276 -9.68 -24.16 -3.20
C ASP A 276 -8.30 -23.68 -3.74
N GLU A 277 -7.19 -24.31 -3.32
CA GLU A 277 -5.83 -23.90 -3.71
C GLU A 277 -5.56 -24.02 -5.21
N ALA A 278 -6.15 -24.97 -5.90
CA ALA A 278 -5.91 -25.20 -7.33
C ALA A 278 -6.47 -24.09 -8.26
N GLY A 279 -7.27 -23.18 -7.73
CA GLY A 279 -7.94 -22.11 -8.50
C GLY A 279 -7.52 -20.68 -8.18
N MET A 280 -6.75 -20.47 -7.11
CA MET A 280 -6.50 -19.10 -6.61
C MET A 280 -5.31 -18.37 -7.24
N THR A 281 -4.35 -19.12 -7.81
CA THR A 281 -3.10 -18.51 -8.31
C THR A 281 -2.62 -19.03 -9.67
N SER A 282 -3.36 -19.92 -10.36
CA SER A 282 -2.91 -20.42 -11.66
C SER A 282 -3.04 -19.33 -12.72
N GLY A 283 -1.94 -18.61 -12.95
CA GLY A 283 -1.80 -17.72 -14.11
C GLY A 283 -1.68 -16.23 -13.82
N PHE A 284 -1.70 -15.79 -12.55
CA PHE A 284 -1.42 -14.39 -12.26
C PHE A 284 0.11 -14.16 -12.29
N ASP A 285 0.57 -13.45 -13.30
CA ASP A 285 1.94 -12.99 -13.44
C ASP A 285 1.94 -11.47 -13.21
N ALA A 286 2.20 -11.04 -11.98
CA ALA A 286 2.35 -9.64 -11.67
C ALA A 286 3.56 -9.10 -12.44
N MET A 287 3.46 -7.85 -12.93
CA MET A 287 4.60 -7.17 -13.52
C MET A 287 5.81 -7.26 -12.59
N GLY A 288 6.94 -7.73 -13.12
CA GLY A 288 8.20 -7.76 -12.38
C GLY A 288 8.87 -6.39 -12.30
N TRP A 289 9.78 -6.22 -11.36
CA TRP A 289 10.58 -4.98 -11.29
C TRP A 289 11.40 -4.74 -12.55
N SER A 290 11.86 -5.82 -13.24
CA SER A 290 12.58 -5.70 -14.52
C SER A 290 11.71 -5.00 -15.57
N ASP A 291 10.45 -5.42 -15.69
CA ASP A 291 9.52 -4.85 -16.67
C ASP A 291 9.19 -3.39 -16.34
N HIS A 292 8.98 -3.07 -15.06
CA HIS A 292 8.80 -1.70 -14.59
C HIS A 292 9.98 -0.81 -14.98
N PHE A 293 11.22 -1.25 -14.68
CA PHE A 293 12.42 -0.48 -15.01
C PHE A 293 12.66 -0.40 -16.52
N ASP A 294 12.32 -1.42 -17.27
CA ASP A 294 12.40 -1.41 -18.74
C ASP A 294 11.48 -0.33 -19.34
N VAL A 295 10.27 -0.21 -18.80
CA VAL A 295 9.32 0.84 -19.22
C VAL A 295 9.83 2.23 -18.80
N VAL A 296 10.25 2.40 -17.56
CA VAL A 296 10.71 3.69 -17.02
C VAL A 296 12.00 4.13 -17.72
N CYS A 297 13.03 3.29 -17.77
CA CYS A 297 14.35 3.70 -18.29
C CYS A 297 14.35 3.99 -19.80
N LYS A 298 13.41 3.43 -20.58
CA LYS A 298 13.25 3.77 -22.01
C LYS A 298 12.65 5.16 -22.24
N ASN A 299 12.03 5.73 -21.23
CA ASN A 299 11.27 6.99 -21.33
C ASN A 299 11.87 8.17 -20.53
N VAL A 300 12.92 7.93 -19.76
CA VAL A 300 13.59 8.97 -18.93
C VAL A 300 14.85 9.55 -19.59
#